data_cd99174b64de1e820abc2038dc79bd6d
#
_entry.id   cd99174b64de1e820abc2038dc79bd6d
#
_cell.length_a   1.000
_cell.length_b   1.000
_cell.length_c   1.000
_cell.angle_alpha   90.00
_cell.angle_beta   90.00
_cell.angle_gamma   90.00
#
_symmetry.space_group_name_H-M   'P 1'
#
loop_
_entity.id
_entity.type
_entity.pdbx_description
1 polymer ?
#
loop_
_entity_poly.entity_id
_entity_poly.type
_entity_poly.pdbx_seq_one_letter_code
_entity_poly.pdbx_strand_id
1 'polypeptide(L)'
;MTEFAARRVMMVDTQVRPSDVTKFPIIDAMLTVPREAYVPRHRREAAYMGDNLDIGGGRVILDPRTLAKMLESLDIQPTDLVLDLGCGLGYSSAVIARLADTVVGVEEDPAMAAEAQQLLSAEGVDTAVVIAGALAAGAMKHAPYDVITIQGGVEMVPEALLAQLKDGGRVGALFMEGALGTMKVGYQRHGAISWRPMFNAFAPILDGFKKPRAFVL
;
A
#
# COMPACT_ATOMS: atom_id res chain seq x y z
N MET A 1 17.65 10.47 20.61
CA MET A 1 17.05 9.93 19.37
C MET A 1 17.68 8.56 19.15
N THR A 2 16.87 7.51 18.92
CA THR A 2 17.43 6.17 18.60
C THR A 2 18.06 6.21 17.20
N GLU A 3 18.95 5.25 16.90
CA GLU A 3 19.60 5.15 15.59
C GLU A 3 18.55 5.00 14.46
N PHE A 4 17.52 4.18 14.65
CA PHE A 4 16.43 4.02 13.67
C PHE A 4 15.61 5.30 13.50
N ALA A 5 15.38 6.09 14.56
CA ALA A 5 14.70 7.37 14.43
C ALA A 5 15.50 8.38 13.56
N ALA A 6 16.83 8.39 13.68
CA ALA A 6 17.68 9.20 12.81
C ALA A 6 17.64 8.73 11.35
N ARG A 7 17.68 7.42 11.11
CA ARG A 7 17.55 6.83 9.77
C ARG A 7 16.18 7.14 9.14
N ARG A 8 15.11 7.15 9.93
CA ARG A 8 13.75 7.50 9.49
C ARG A 8 13.66 8.94 9.03
N VAL A 9 14.23 9.87 9.79
CA VAL A 9 14.31 11.28 9.39
C VAL A 9 15.11 11.41 8.09
N MET A 10 16.27 10.75 7.99
CA MET A 10 17.08 10.74 6.77
C MET A 10 16.29 10.19 5.57
N MET A 11 15.55 9.07 5.72
CA MET A 11 14.69 8.53 4.67
C MET A 11 13.67 9.56 4.17
N VAL A 12 12.99 10.24 5.08
CA VAL A 12 11.99 11.24 4.70
C VAL A 12 12.64 12.42 3.99
N ASP A 13 13.76 12.92 4.48
CA ASP A 13 14.43 14.11 3.93
C ASP A 13 15.11 13.84 2.59
N THR A 14 15.61 12.62 2.36
CA THR A 14 16.38 12.30 1.14
C THR A 14 15.61 11.51 0.08
N GLN A 15 14.49 10.85 0.44
CA GLN A 15 13.76 9.99 -0.49
C GLN A 15 12.30 10.43 -0.69
N VAL A 16 11.66 10.99 0.34
CA VAL A 16 10.24 11.37 0.29
C VAL A 16 10.06 12.81 -0.18
N ARG A 17 10.62 13.78 0.58
CA ARG A 17 10.49 15.20 0.27
C ARG A 17 11.00 15.59 -1.13
N PRO A 18 12.16 15.08 -1.61
CA PRO A 18 12.64 15.41 -2.96
C PRO A 18 11.83 14.77 -4.09
N SER A 19 10.84 13.96 -3.77
CA SER A 19 10.00 13.24 -4.74
C SER A 19 8.63 13.87 -4.96
N ASP A 20 8.50 15.18 -4.77
CA ASP A 20 7.27 15.98 -4.92
C ASP A 20 6.15 15.55 -3.94
N VAL A 21 6.51 15.01 -2.77
CA VAL A 21 5.57 14.73 -1.69
C VAL A 21 5.50 15.96 -0.80
N THR A 22 4.38 16.65 -0.83
CA THR A 22 4.21 17.97 -0.20
C THR A 22 3.21 17.97 0.95
N LYS A 23 2.31 16.98 1.00
CA LYS A 23 1.29 16.89 2.04
C LYS A 23 1.90 16.56 3.39
N PHE A 24 1.82 17.52 4.31
CA PHE A 24 2.36 17.38 5.66
C PHE A 24 1.88 16.13 6.40
N PRO A 25 0.59 15.71 6.32
CA PRO A 25 0.15 14.48 6.98
C PRO A 25 0.91 13.22 6.54
N ILE A 26 1.25 13.10 5.24
CA ILE A 26 2.02 11.95 4.73
C ILE A 26 3.45 11.98 5.29
N ILE A 27 4.07 13.16 5.27
CA ILE A 27 5.41 13.36 5.82
C ILE A 27 5.44 13.02 7.31
N ASP A 28 4.46 13.51 8.09
CA ASP A 28 4.33 13.25 9.51
C ASP A 28 4.10 11.77 9.81
N ALA A 29 3.21 11.12 9.05
CA ALA A 29 2.96 9.69 9.17
C ALA A 29 4.24 8.87 8.97
N MET A 30 5.01 9.17 7.92
CA MET A 30 6.27 8.47 7.62
C MET A 30 7.41 8.80 8.58
N LEU A 31 7.39 9.97 9.22
CA LEU A 31 8.30 10.32 10.32
C LEU A 31 7.94 9.61 11.64
N THR A 32 6.67 9.30 11.84
CA THR A 32 6.16 8.75 13.10
C THR A 32 6.19 7.22 13.11
N VAL A 33 5.69 6.57 12.04
CA VAL A 33 5.56 5.10 11.98
C VAL A 33 6.94 4.44 11.88
N PRO A 34 7.31 3.55 12.84
CA PRO A 34 8.63 2.89 12.84
C PRO A 34 8.67 1.77 11.79
N ARG A 35 9.15 2.07 10.59
CA ARG A 35 9.21 1.11 9.49
C ARG A 35 9.97 -0.16 9.86
N GLU A 36 11.00 -0.07 10.71
CA GLU A 36 11.78 -1.19 11.23
C GLU A 36 10.98 -2.16 12.11
N ALA A 37 9.84 -1.75 12.65
CA ALA A 37 8.96 -2.63 13.40
C ALA A 37 8.20 -3.62 12.50
N TYR A 38 7.93 -3.22 11.25
CA TYR A 38 7.13 -3.96 10.27
C TYR A 38 7.96 -4.76 9.26
N VAL A 39 9.20 -5.10 9.60
CA VAL A 39 10.10 -5.90 8.77
C VAL A 39 10.62 -7.11 9.55
N PRO A 40 10.95 -8.23 8.88
CA PRO A 40 11.57 -9.37 9.54
C PRO A 40 12.84 -8.96 10.29
N ARG A 41 13.11 -9.55 11.46
CA ARG A 41 14.24 -9.15 12.34
C ARG A 41 15.57 -9.05 11.61
N HIS A 42 15.84 -9.98 10.68
CA HIS A 42 17.09 -10.01 9.91
C HIS A 42 17.16 -8.93 8.81
N ARG A 43 16.05 -8.23 8.53
CA ARG A 43 15.97 -7.13 7.55
C ARG A 43 15.90 -5.73 8.18
N ARG A 44 15.85 -5.61 9.51
CA ARG A 44 15.66 -4.32 10.21
C ARG A 44 16.69 -3.27 9.82
N GLU A 45 17.96 -3.66 9.65
CA GLU A 45 19.01 -2.73 9.23
C GLU A 45 18.78 -2.12 7.85
N ALA A 46 18.07 -2.84 6.97
CA ALA A 46 17.72 -2.39 5.62
C ALA A 46 16.37 -1.66 5.54
N ALA A 47 15.65 -1.51 6.66
CA ALA A 47 14.28 -0.96 6.66
C ALA A 47 14.14 0.41 6.00
N TYR A 48 15.19 1.22 5.98
CA TYR A 48 15.20 2.59 5.47
C TYR A 48 15.94 2.77 4.15
N MET A 49 16.28 1.65 3.47
CA MET A 49 16.88 1.72 2.13
C MET A 49 15.88 2.27 1.10
N GLY A 50 16.40 2.89 0.04
CA GLY A 50 15.61 3.48 -1.05
C GLY A 50 15.22 2.47 -2.12
N ASP A 51 14.82 1.27 -1.73
CA ASP A 51 14.41 0.20 -2.62
C ASP A 51 13.26 -0.61 -2.00
N ASN A 52 12.58 -1.42 -2.80
CA ASN A 52 11.58 -2.37 -2.31
C ASN A 52 12.25 -3.38 -1.36
N LEU A 53 11.70 -3.53 -0.19
CA LEU A 53 12.23 -4.45 0.81
C LEU A 53 11.44 -5.76 0.80
N ASP A 54 12.08 -6.84 0.35
CA ASP A 54 11.52 -8.18 0.41
C ASP A 54 11.29 -8.62 1.87
N ILE A 55 10.05 -9.02 2.17
CA ILE A 55 9.64 -9.50 3.50
C ILE A 55 9.23 -10.98 3.48
N GLY A 56 9.44 -11.67 2.37
CA GLY A 56 9.07 -13.08 2.18
C GLY A 56 7.69 -13.25 1.53
N GLY A 57 7.35 -14.49 1.16
CA GLY A 57 6.06 -14.83 0.58
C GLY A 57 5.72 -14.10 -0.73
N GLY A 58 6.72 -13.59 -1.47
CA GLY A 58 6.49 -12.76 -2.64
C GLY A 58 6.00 -11.34 -2.34
N ARG A 59 6.03 -10.92 -1.08
CA ARG A 59 5.64 -9.58 -0.61
C ARG A 59 6.86 -8.67 -0.46
N VAL A 60 6.64 -7.42 -0.76
CA VAL A 60 7.62 -6.35 -0.49
C VAL A 60 6.95 -5.22 0.28
N ILE A 61 7.72 -4.54 1.10
CA ILE A 61 7.34 -3.18 1.49
C ILE A 61 7.85 -2.27 0.38
N LEU A 62 6.96 -1.52 -0.26
CA LEU A 62 7.32 -0.59 -1.34
C LEU A 62 8.40 0.38 -0.86
N ASP A 63 9.30 0.78 -1.76
CA ASP A 63 10.28 1.81 -1.46
C ASP A 63 9.59 3.08 -0.93
N PRO A 64 10.27 3.87 -0.08
CA PRO A 64 9.64 5.02 0.59
C PRO A 64 9.07 6.06 -0.39
N ARG A 65 9.75 6.28 -1.51
CA ARG A 65 9.31 7.22 -2.55
C ARG A 65 8.01 6.73 -3.21
N THR A 66 7.95 5.46 -3.60
CA THR A 66 6.77 4.89 -4.28
C THR A 66 5.54 4.91 -3.37
N LEU A 67 5.67 4.48 -2.11
CA LEU A 67 4.56 4.54 -1.16
C LEU A 67 4.10 5.99 -0.95
N ALA A 68 5.01 6.90 -0.65
CA ALA A 68 4.67 8.29 -0.38
C ALA A 68 3.98 8.98 -1.58
N LYS A 69 4.50 8.78 -2.80
CA LYS A 69 3.89 9.33 -4.03
C LYS A 69 2.53 8.70 -4.35
N MET A 70 2.34 7.42 -4.03
CA MET A 70 1.03 6.77 -4.15
C MET A 70 0.02 7.43 -3.22
N LEU A 71 0.37 7.63 -1.94
CA LEU A 71 -0.50 8.30 -0.96
C LEU A 71 -0.77 9.76 -1.33
N GLU A 72 0.25 10.50 -1.82
CA GLU A 72 0.09 11.87 -2.33
C GLU A 72 -0.93 11.93 -3.48
N SER A 73 -0.83 10.98 -4.42
CA SER A 73 -1.71 10.91 -5.60
C SER A 73 -3.13 10.51 -5.26
N LEU A 74 -3.32 9.69 -4.23
CA LEU A 74 -4.63 9.22 -3.78
C LEU A 74 -5.38 10.26 -2.96
N ASP A 75 -4.72 11.25 -2.39
CA ASP A 75 -5.33 12.32 -1.61
C ASP A 75 -6.28 11.81 -0.51
N ILE A 76 -5.76 10.88 0.32
CA ILE A 76 -6.54 10.26 1.39
C ILE A 76 -7.01 11.31 2.39
N GLN A 77 -8.30 11.28 2.71
CA GLN A 77 -8.92 12.22 3.64
C GLN A 77 -9.12 11.59 5.03
N PRO A 78 -9.14 12.39 6.11
CA PRO A 78 -9.34 11.88 7.48
C PRO A 78 -10.67 11.16 7.72
N THR A 79 -11.61 11.25 6.79
CA THR A 79 -12.93 10.59 6.85
C THR A 79 -13.00 9.35 5.96
N ASP A 80 -11.94 8.99 5.24
CA ASP A 80 -11.94 7.89 4.30
C ASP A 80 -11.89 6.52 5.01
N LEU A 81 -12.65 5.57 4.47
CA LEU A 81 -12.47 4.15 4.70
C LEU A 81 -11.55 3.59 3.60
N VAL A 82 -10.41 3.05 4.00
CA VAL A 82 -9.38 2.58 3.07
C VAL A 82 -9.25 1.06 3.09
N LEU A 83 -9.21 0.44 1.91
CA LEU A 83 -8.80 -0.95 1.72
C LEU A 83 -7.34 -1.00 1.29
N ASP A 84 -6.48 -1.66 2.06
CA ASP A 84 -5.03 -1.80 1.81
C ASP A 84 -4.69 -3.25 1.47
N LEU A 85 -4.47 -3.55 0.20
CA LEU A 85 -4.27 -4.90 -0.33
C LEU A 85 -2.79 -5.27 -0.42
N GLY A 86 -2.43 -6.45 0.11
CA GLY A 86 -1.05 -6.92 0.16
C GLY A 86 -0.23 -6.15 1.19
N CYS A 87 -0.84 -5.81 2.32
CA CYS A 87 -0.23 -4.99 3.36
C CYS A 87 0.99 -5.64 4.04
N GLY A 88 1.26 -6.91 3.75
CA GLY A 88 2.39 -7.64 4.32
C GLY A 88 2.34 -7.65 5.84
N LEU A 89 3.40 -7.15 6.47
CA LEU A 89 3.48 -7.02 7.93
C LEU A 89 2.79 -5.75 8.48
N GLY A 90 2.05 -4.98 7.65
CA GLY A 90 1.18 -3.89 8.08
C GLY A 90 1.79 -2.48 8.05
N TYR A 91 2.99 -2.28 7.47
CA TYR A 91 3.59 -0.94 7.42
C TYR A 91 2.72 0.07 6.67
N SER A 92 2.24 -0.27 5.48
CA SER A 92 1.36 0.61 4.70
C SER A 92 0.08 0.93 5.47
N SER A 93 -0.54 -0.08 6.08
CA SER A 93 -1.75 0.09 6.89
C SER A 93 -1.50 1.02 8.08
N ALA A 94 -0.35 0.92 8.76
CA ALA A 94 0.00 1.81 9.86
C ALA A 94 0.20 3.27 9.40
N VAL A 95 0.82 3.48 8.23
CA VAL A 95 0.97 4.83 7.65
C VAL A 95 -0.38 5.40 7.23
N ILE A 96 -1.21 4.60 6.54
CA ILE A 96 -2.54 5.01 6.07
C ILE A 96 -3.48 5.31 7.25
N ALA A 97 -3.39 4.56 8.34
CA ALA A 97 -4.18 4.78 9.55
C ALA A 97 -3.97 6.16 10.20
N ARG A 98 -2.87 6.84 9.88
CA ARG A 98 -2.64 8.23 10.30
C ARG A 98 -3.26 9.27 9.35
N LEU A 99 -3.76 8.83 8.20
CA LEU A 99 -4.33 9.70 7.16
C LEU A 99 -5.84 9.54 7.02
N ALA A 100 -6.36 8.35 7.36
CA ALA A 100 -7.74 7.92 7.14
C ALA A 100 -8.50 7.75 8.47
N ASP A 101 -9.81 7.58 8.40
CA ASP A 101 -10.64 7.20 9.55
C ASP A 101 -10.40 5.73 9.96
N THR A 102 -10.46 4.84 8.98
CA THR A 102 -10.34 3.39 9.20
C THR A 102 -9.63 2.72 8.03
N VAL A 103 -8.80 1.71 8.34
CA VAL A 103 -8.09 0.90 7.36
C VAL A 103 -8.45 -0.57 7.51
N VAL A 104 -8.84 -1.20 6.41
CA VAL A 104 -8.98 -2.65 6.30
C VAL A 104 -7.82 -3.18 5.48
N GLY A 105 -6.83 -3.78 6.13
CA GLY A 105 -5.72 -4.47 5.48
C GLY A 105 -6.14 -5.88 5.07
N VAL A 106 -5.73 -6.32 3.88
CA VAL A 106 -5.88 -7.71 3.44
C VAL A 106 -4.52 -8.28 3.11
N GLU A 107 -4.19 -9.41 3.72
CA GLU A 107 -3.01 -10.19 3.40
C GLU A 107 -3.41 -11.64 3.11
N GLU A 108 -2.82 -12.23 2.06
CA GLU A 108 -3.19 -13.56 1.60
C GLU A 108 -2.58 -14.67 2.48
N ASP A 109 -1.35 -14.45 2.99
CA ASP A 109 -0.72 -15.35 3.94
C ASP A 109 -1.34 -15.17 5.34
N PRO A 110 -2.05 -16.19 5.89
CA PRO A 110 -2.70 -16.04 7.20
C PRO A 110 -1.73 -15.82 8.37
N ALA A 111 -0.50 -16.34 8.28
CA ALA A 111 0.51 -16.14 9.32
C ALA A 111 1.03 -14.71 9.29
N MET A 112 1.29 -14.18 8.09
CA MET A 112 1.70 -12.79 7.90
C MET A 112 0.58 -11.82 8.30
N ALA A 113 -0.67 -12.11 7.98
CA ALA A 113 -1.83 -11.31 8.41
C ALA A 113 -1.96 -11.27 9.94
N ALA A 114 -1.79 -12.40 10.61
CA ALA A 114 -1.83 -12.47 12.08
C ALA A 114 -0.66 -11.69 12.71
N GLU A 115 0.55 -11.80 12.16
CA GLU A 115 1.73 -11.04 12.61
C GLU A 115 1.52 -9.54 12.38
N ALA A 116 0.98 -9.13 11.22
CA ALA A 116 0.67 -7.74 10.93
C ALA A 116 -0.30 -7.14 11.96
N GLN A 117 -1.37 -7.87 12.29
CA GLN A 117 -2.34 -7.41 13.31
C GLN A 117 -1.67 -7.26 14.69
N GLN A 118 -0.78 -8.17 15.06
CA GLN A 118 -0.04 -8.08 16.33
C GLN A 118 0.91 -6.86 16.34
N LEU A 119 1.61 -6.60 15.23
CA LEU A 119 2.50 -5.45 15.11
C LEU A 119 1.73 -4.12 15.16
N LEU A 120 0.58 -4.01 14.46
CA LEU A 120 -0.28 -2.84 14.54
C LEU A 120 -0.73 -2.58 15.98
N SER A 121 -1.19 -3.62 16.68
CA SER A 121 -1.62 -3.49 18.07
C SER A 121 -0.47 -3.11 19.00
N ALA A 122 0.73 -3.67 18.79
CA ALA A 122 1.92 -3.35 19.59
C ALA A 122 2.38 -1.89 19.40
N GLU A 123 2.18 -1.33 18.21
CA GLU A 123 2.51 0.06 17.89
C GLU A 123 1.34 1.04 18.15
N GLY A 124 0.24 0.56 18.77
CA GLY A 124 -0.91 1.39 19.14
C GLY A 124 -1.74 1.89 17.97
N VAL A 125 -1.78 1.14 16.86
CA VAL A 125 -2.58 1.47 15.68
C VAL A 125 -3.95 0.80 15.81
N ASP A 126 -4.91 1.50 16.40
CA ASP A 126 -6.25 0.97 16.72
C ASP A 126 -7.28 1.14 15.59
N THR A 127 -7.00 2.00 14.60
CA THR A 127 -7.88 2.28 13.47
C THR A 127 -7.61 1.42 12.23
N ALA A 128 -6.70 0.44 12.33
CA ALA A 128 -6.41 -0.52 11.28
C ALA A 128 -6.67 -1.95 11.74
N VAL A 129 -7.33 -2.73 10.89
CA VAL A 129 -7.54 -4.17 11.07
C VAL A 129 -7.00 -4.93 9.87
N VAL A 130 -6.27 -6.02 10.12
CA VAL A 130 -5.77 -6.90 9.07
C VAL A 130 -6.54 -8.22 9.08
N ILE A 131 -7.04 -8.60 7.91
CA ILE A 131 -7.75 -9.86 7.69
C ILE A 131 -6.98 -10.73 6.68
N ALA A 132 -7.00 -12.03 6.90
CA ALA A 132 -6.48 -13.00 5.94
C ALA A 132 -7.51 -13.22 4.81
N GLY A 133 -7.06 -13.14 3.54
CA GLY A 133 -7.93 -13.36 2.39
C GLY A 133 -7.24 -13.16 1.06
N ALA A 134 -7.84 -13.66 -0.02
CA ALA A 134 -7.34 -13.46 -1.37
C ALA A 134 -7.37 -11.97 -1.73
N LEU A 135 -6.21 -11.43 -2.14
CA LEU A 135 -6.06 -10.00 -2.41
C LEU A 135 -7.01 -9.51 -3.51
N ALA A 136 -7.17 -10.29 -4.58
CA ALA A 136 -8.04 -9.96 -5.71
C ALA A 136 -9.56 -9.97 -5.35
N ALA A 137 -9.93 -10.62 -4.25
CA ALA A 137 -11.29 -10.62 -3.73
C ALA A 137 -11.60 -9.37 -2.88
N GLY A 138 -10.57 -8.69 -2.37
CA GLY A 138 -10.73 -7.57 -1.45
C GLY A 138 -11.40 -7.97 -0.15
N ALA A 139 -12.23 -7.07 0.40
CA ALA A 139 -12.95 -7.28 1.64
C ALA A 139 -14.40 -6.76 1.53
N MET A 140 -15.19 -7.39 0.67
CA MET A 140 -16.58 -7.00 0.33
C MET A 140 -17.47 -6.78 1.57
N LYS A 141 -17.22 -7.53 2.65
CA LYS A 141 -18.00 -7.42 3.90
C LYS A 141 -17.93 -6.02 4.53
N HIS A 142 -16.86 -5.29 4.25
CA HIS A 142 -16.61 -3.96 4.81
C HIS A 142 -16.79 -2.85 3.78
N ALA A 143 -17.08 -3.19 2.52
CA ALA A 143 -17.34 -2.22 1.44
C ALA A 143 -18.64 -1.41 1.70
N PRO A 144 -18.81 -0.24 1.04
CA PRO A 144 -17.94 0.32 0.01
C PRO A 144 -16.82 1.20 0.58
N TYR A 145 -15.68 1.26 -0.13
CA TYR A 145 -14.47 2.00 0.25
C TYR A 145 -14.35 3.35 -0.47
N ASP A 146 -13.78 4.33 0.22
CA ASP A 146 -13.39 5.61 -0.38
C ASP A 146 -12.11 5.46 -1.19
N VAL A 147 -11.17 4.64 -0.68
CA VAL A 147 -9.87 4.40 -1.32
C VAL A 147 -9.52 2.93 -1.28
N ILE A 148 -8.90 2.44 -2.37
CA ILE A 148 -8.22 1.14 -2.42
C ILE A 148 -6.75 1.39 -2.75
N THR A 149 -5.84 0.83 -1.95
CA THR A 149 -4.40 0.81 -2.22
C THR A 149 -3.94 -0.62 -2.49
N ILE A 150 -3.01 -0.80 -3.43
CA ILE A 150 -2.44 -2.11 -3.76
C ILE A 150 -0.92 -2.04 -3.57
N GLN A 151 -0.40 -2.79 -2.59
CA GLN A 151 1.00 -2.75 -2.16
C GLN A 151 1.88 -3.70 -2.98
N GLY A 152 1.80 -3.58 -4.29
CA GLY A 152 2.58 -4.38 -5.24
C GLY A 152 2.21 -4.06 -6.68
N GLY A 153 2.82 -4.80 -7.62
CA GLY A 153 2.54 -4.70 -9.04
C GLY A 153 1.26 -5.42 -9.43
N VAL A 154 0.59 -4.92 -10.46
CA VAL A 154 -0.57 -5.55 -11.10
C VAL A 154 -0.39 -5.55 -12.61
N GLU A 155 -0.93 -6.55 -13.31
CA GLU A 155 -1.15 -6.48 -14.76
C GLU A 155 -2.59 -6.05 -15.07
N MET A 156 -3.53 -6.38 -14.17
CA MET A 156 -4.93 -5.96 -14.22
C MET A 156 -5.48 -5.82 -12.81
N VAL A 157 -6.54 -5.03 -12.66
CA VAL A 157 -7.32 -4.95 -11.42
C VAL A 157 -8.68 -5.57 -11.70
N PRO A 158 -9.10 -6.61 -10.93
CA PRO A 158 -10.39 -7.27 -11.15
C PRO A 158 -11.58 -6.33 -10.97
N GLU A 159 -12.59 -6.47 -11.83
CA GLU A 159 -13.82 -5.67 -11.74
C GLU A 159 -14.56 -5.85 -10.40
N ALA A 160 -14.57 -7.08 -9.87
CA ALA A 160 -15.16 -7.38 -8.58
C ALA A 160 -14.50 -6.61 -7.41
N LEU A 161 -13.23 -6.27 -7.54
CA LEU A 161 -12.51 -5.42 -6.60
C LEU A 161 -12.89 -3.94 -6.81
N LEU A 162 -12.93 -3.48 -8.04
CA LEU A 162 -13.32 -2.11 -8.38
C LEU A 162 -14.78 -1.79 -7.98
N ALA A 163 -15.66 -2.79 -8.03
CA ALA A 163 -17.04 -2.68 -7.56
C ALA A 163 -17.18 -2.43 -6.04
N GLN A 164 -16.10 -2.60 -5.28
CA GLN A 164 -16.07 -2.27 -3.84
C GLN A 164 -15.78 -0.79 -3.56
N LEU A 165 -15.51 0.02 -4.59
CA LEU A 165 -15.36 1.46 -4.43
C LEU A 165 -16.72 2.17 -4.35
N LYS A 166 -16.78 3.21 -3.54
CA LYS A 166 -17.88 4.20 -3.59
C LYS A 166 -17.89 4.92 -4.95
N ASP A 167 -19.02 5.46 -5.34
CA ASP A 167 -19.03 6.48 -6.40
C ASP A 167 -18.23 7.70 -5.93
N GLY A 168 -17.30 8.17 -6.74
CA GLY A 168 -16.29 9.15 -6.35
C GLY A 168 -15.06 8.57 -5.65
N GLY A 169 -15.04 7.28 -5.35
CA GLY A 169 -13.88 6.58 -4.77
C GLY A 169 -12.72 6.47 -5.76
N ARG A 170 -11.55 6.09 -5.23
CA ARG A 170 -10.31 6.02 -6.01
C ARG A 170 -9.45 4.83 -5.64
N VAL A 171 -8.73 4.29 -6.64
CA VAL A 171 -7.83 3.15 -6.46
C VAL A 171 -6.43 3.49 -6.97
N GLY A 172 -5.41 3.19 -6.17
CA GLY A 172 -4.01 3.28 -6.54
C GLY A 172 -3.44 1.91 -6.90
N ALA A 173 -2.91 1.76 -8.10
CA ALA A 173 -2.31 0.51 -8.57
C ALA A 173 -1.08 0.77 -9.44
N LEU A 174 -0.05 -0.07 -9.27
CA LEU A 174 1.18 -0.04 -10.04
C LEU A 174 1.09 -1.06 -11.19
N PHE A 175 0.74 -0.60 -12.38
CA PHE A 175 0.60 -1.45 -13.57
C PHE A 175 1.96 -1.79 -14.15
N MET A 176 2.28 -3.08 -14.18
CA MET A 176 3.57 -3.61 -14.65
C MET A 176 3.48 -4.04 -16.12
N GLU A 177 4.47 -3.61 -16.91
CA GLU A 177 4.71 -4.04 -18.30
C GLU A 177 6.17 -4.52 -18.38
N GLY A 178 6.38 -5.80 -18.12
CA GLY A 178 7.74 -6.35 -17.93
C GLY A 178 8.41 -5.76 -16.69
N ALA A 179 9.60 -5.18 -16.86
CA ALA A 179 10.38 -4.58 -15.78
C ALA A 179 9.96 -3.13 -15.45
N LEU A 180 9.14 -2.49 -16.29
CA LEU A 180 8.69 -1.11 -16.09
C LEU A 180 7.27 -1.10 -15.56
N GLY A 181 7.03 -0.32 -14.52
CA GLY A 181 5.70 -0.09 -13.97
C GLY A 181 5.29 1.38 -14.05
N THR A 182 4.00 1.59 -14.19
CA THR A 182 3.37 2.92 -14.10
C THR A 182 2.34 2.90 -12.99
N MET A 183 2.57 3.71 -11.95
CA MET A 183 1.55 3.96 -10.94
C MET A 183 0.40 4.75 -11.57
N LYS A 184 -0.82 4.24 -11.44
CA LYS A 184 -2.03 4.89 -11.93
C LYS A 184 -3.04 5.04 -10.80
N VAL A 185 -3.80 6.13 -10.85
CA VAL A 185 -4.99 6.32 -10.02
C VAL A 185 -6.22 6.13 -10.88
N GLY A 186 -7.08 5.19 -10.49
CA GLY A 186 -8.40 4.98 -11.05
C GLY A 186 -9.45 5.74 -10.24
N TYR A 187 -10.28 6.51 -10.90
CA TYR A 187 -11.40 7.24 -10.29
C TYR A 187 -12.72 6.56 -10.69
N GLN A 188 -13.48 6.14 -9.69
CA GLN A 188 -14.81 5.56 -9.86
C GLN A 188 -15.83 6.67 -10.07
N ARG A 189 -16.56 6.64 -11.18
CA ARG A 189 -17.69 7.55 -11.44
C ARG A 189 -18.78 6.82 -12.22
N HIS A 190 -19.97 6.75 -11.65
CA HIS A 190 -21.16 6.17 -12.30
C HIS A 190 -20.94 4.75 -12.84
N GLY A 191 -20.23 3.92 -12.09
CA GLY A 191 -19.94 2.53 -12.46
C GLY A 191 -18.75 2.34 -13.41
N ALA A 192 -18.04 3.41 -13.80
CA ALA A 192 -16.86 3.35 -14.67
C ALA A 192 -15.60 3.83 -13.96
N ILE A 193 -14.46 3.21 -14.30
CA ILE A 193 -13.14 3.62 -13.78
C ILE A 193 -12.38 4.37 -14.88
N SER A 194 -11.92 5.57 -14.53
CA SER A 194 -11.02 6.36 -15.38
C SER A 194 -9.61 6.36 -14.79
N TRP A 195 -8.65 5.78 -15.51
CA TRP A 195 -7.27 5.66 -15.06
C TRP A 195 -6.41 6.86 -15.51
N ARG A 196 -5.62 7.40 -14.57
CA ARG A 196 -4.65 8.47 -14.85
C ARG A 196 -3.24 8.00 -14.44
N PRO A 197 -2.25 8.05 -15.37
CA PRO A 197 -0.86 7.75 -15.03
C PRO A 197 -0.30 8.88 -14.15
N MET A 198 0.47 8.49 -13.13
CA MET A 198 1.04 9.43 -12.15
C MET A 198 2.57 9.46 -12.23
N PHE A 199 3.23 8.32 -12.06
CA PHE A 199 4.70 8.21 -12.08
C PHE A 199 5.13 6.76 -12.36
N ASN A 200 6.42 6.58 -12.69
CA ASN A 200 6.99 5.26 -12.91
C ASN A 200 7.60 4.70 -11.61
N ALA A 201 7.35 3.41 -11.38
CA ALA A 201 7.91 2.65 -10.27
C ALA A 201 7.97 1.17 -10.64
N PHE A 202 8.49 0.34 -9.76
CA PHE A 202 8.56 -1.10 -9.91
C PHE A 202 8.09 -1.80 -8.63
N ALA A 203 7.34 -2.89 -8.77
CA ALA A 203 7.10 -3.85 -7.71
C ALA A 203 6.81 -5.25 -8.28
N PRO A 204 7.05 -6.33 -7.53
CA PRO A 204 6.61 -7.67 -7.92
C PRO A 204 5.09 -7.71 -8.14
N ILE A 205 4.66 -8.46 -9.16
CA ILE A 205 3.24 -8.62 -9.46
C ILE A 205 2.63 -9.56 -8.39
N LEU A 206 1.58 -9.08 -7.76
CA LEU A 206 0.83 -9.83 -6.75
C LEU A 206 0.03 -10.97 -7.38
N ASP A 207 -0.14 -12.05 -6.62
CA ASP A 207 -1.00 -13.14 -7.07
C ASP A 207 -2.47 -12.68 -7.16
N GLY A 208 -3.19 -13.21 -8.17
CA GLY A 208 -4.55 -12.76 -8.48
C GLY A 208 -4.64 -11.49 -9.34
N PHE A 209 -3.53 -10.80 -9.62
CA PHE A 209 -3.50 -9.58 -10.46
C PHE A 209 -2.78 -9.77 -11.80
N LYS A 210 -2.42 -11.01 -12.16
CA LYS A 210 -1.87 -11.36 -13.47
C LYS A 210 -2.97 -11.44 -14.52
N LYS A 211 -2.70 -10.96 -15.73
CA LYS A 211 -3.60 -11.15 -16.87
C LYS A 211 -3.69 -12.65 -17.21
N PRO A 212 -4.88 -13.16 -17.55
CA PRO A 212 -4.99 -14.49 -18.13
C PRO A 212 -4.10 -14.57 -19.39
N ARG A 213 -3.20 -15.54 -19.45
CA ARG A 213 -2.41 -15.77 -20.67
C ARG A 213 -3.34 -16.39 -21.72
N ALA A 214 -3.63 -15.65 -22.79
CA ALA A 214 -4.25 -16.26 -23.96
C ALA A 214 -3.24 -17.23 -24.58
N PHE A 215 -3.62 -18.49 -24.74
CA PHE A 215 -2.87 -19.39 -25.59
C PHE A 215 -3.05 -18.90 -27.04
N VAL A 216 -1.98 -18.39 -27.64
CA VAL A 216 -1.93 -18.19 -29.08
C VAL A 216 -1.57 -19.56 -29.66
N LEU A 217 -2.54 -20.20 -30.34
CA LEU A 217 -2.33 -21.40 -31.15
C LEU A 217 -1.56 -21.05 -32.43
#